data_c20f5d3ed5642a3b3f0f7cdeb678495e
#
_entry.id   c20f5d3ed5642a3b3f0f7cdeb678495e
#
_cell.length_a   1.000
_cell.length_b   1.000
_cell.length_c   1.000
_cell.angle_alpha   90.00
_cell.angle_beta   90.00
_cell.angle_gamma   90.00
#
_symmetry.space_group_name_H-M   'P 1'
#
loop_
_entity.id
_entity.type
_entity.pdbx_description
1 polymer ?
#
loop_
_entity_poly.entity_id
_entity_poly.type
_entity_poly.pdbx_seq_one_letter_code
_entity_poly.pdbx_strand_id
1 'polypeptide(L)'
;MENFYNISPDYNTFMNIVITGASKGFGRAIAEIYAAHGHHLFICSRNEIALYKTVEELLTRYPDTKIKAKARDLSRKEEVADFAEWLLANAYHIDVLVNNAGRFIPGSILNEADGALEEMLHTNLYSAYQLTRLLLPSMIKRKSGHIFNMCSIASLNAYPNGGAYSISKFALYGFSKNLREELKPYQIKVTSVLPGAAYTDSWSGSNIDPKRIMEAGDIAAMVYTASQLSPQACVEDIILRPQLGDL
;
A
#
# COMPACT_ATOMS: atom_id res chain seq x y z
N MET A 1 22.90 7.52 33.52
CA MET A 1 22.59 6.85 32.23
C MET A 1 21.09 6.67 32.19
N GLU A 2 20.39 7.69 31.71
CA GLU A 2 18.93 7.63 31.57
C GLU A 2 18.55 6.73 30.39
N ASN A 3 17.55 5.89 30.61
CA ASN A 3 17.08 4.88 29.70
C ASN A 3 16.55 5.51 28.38
N PHE A 4 17.37 5.53 27.34
CA PHE A 4 17.01 6.00 25.99
C PHE A 4 16.04 5.08 25.23
N TYR A 5 15.47 4.05 25.86
CA TYR A 5 14.58 3.07 25.22
C TYR A 5 13.14 3.07 25.72
N ASN A 6 12.73 4.08 26.49
CA ASN A 6 11.30 4.28 26.75
C ASN A 6 10.66 5.11 25.61
N ILE A 7 10.70 4.58 24.40
CA ILE A 7 9.75 4.94 23.35
C ILE A 7 8.49 4.11 23.67
N SER A 8 7.77 4.49 24.70
CA SER A 8 6.36 4.16 24.79
C SER A 8 5.60 5.31 24.10
N PRO A 9 5.16 5.15 22.84
CA PRO A 9 4.02 5.92 22.39
C PRO A 9 2.90 5.61 23.39
N ASP A 10 2.04 6.59 23.68
CA ASP A 10 0.76 6.33 24.34
C ASP A 10 0.01 5.29 23.49
N TYR A 11 0.16 4.00 23.82
CA TYR A 11 -0.36 2.83 23.11
C TYR A 11 -1.89 2.71 23.16
N ASN A 12 -2.62 3.80 23.41
CA ASN A 12 -4.07 3.78 23.55
C ASN A 12 -4.84 4.53 22.44
N THR A 13 -4.17 4.94 21.37
CA THR A 13 -4.86 5.56 20.23
C THR A 13 -4.88 4.63 19.03
N PHE A 14 -6.04 4.01 18.78
CA PHE A 14 -6.26 3.25 17.55
C PHE A 14 -6.14 4.17 16.33
N MET A 15 -5.32 3.80 15.37
CA MET A 15 -5.24 4.48 14.09
C MET A 15 -6.31 3.93 13.13
N ASN A 16 -6.79 4.79 12.23
CA ASN A 16 -7.64 4.41 11.11
C ASN A 16 -6.75 4.21 9.86
N ILE A 17 -6.67 2.97 9.41
CA ILE A 17 -5.78 2.53 8.32
C ILE A 17 -6.61 2.21 7.08
N VAL A 18 -6.35 2.90 5.99
CA VAL A 18 -6.95 2.59 4.68
C VAL A 18 -5.96 1.78 3.86
N ILE A 19 -6.39 0.62 3.35
CA ILE A 19 -5.54 -0.26 2.53
C ILE A 19 -6.30 -0.67 1.27
N THR A 20 -5.75 -0.32 0.11
CA THR A 20 -6.29 -0.76 -1.17
C THR A 20 -5.64 -2.06 -1.64
N GLY A 21 -6.37 -2.93 -2.35
CA GLY A 21 -5.85 -4.22 -2.79
C GLY A 21 -5.59 -5.19 -1.63
N ALA A 22 -6.44 -5.19 -0.58
CA ALA A 22 -6.18 -5.85 0.69
C ALA A 22 -6.61 -7.33 0.77
N SER A 23 -7.15 -7.92 -0.30
CA SER A 23 -7.63 -9.32 -0.26
C SER A 23 -6.54 -10.37 -0.37
N LYS A 24 -5.30 -10.00 -0.73
CA LYS A 24 -4.16 -10.89 -0.93
C LYS A 24 -2.82 -10.16 -0.93
N GLY A 25 -1.72 -10.91 -0.98
CA GLY A 25 -0.35 -10.39 -1.13
C GLY A 25 0.01 -9.34 -0.07
N PHE A 26 0.72 -8.30 -0.47
CA PHE A 26 1.17 -7.25 0.46
C PHE A 26 0.03 -6.55 1.18
N GLY A 27 -1.05 -6.23 0.48
CA GLY A 27 -2.19 -5.53 1.10
C GLY A 27 -2.82 -6.34 2.22
N ARG A 28 -2.94 -7.67 2.07
CA ARG A 28 -3.41 -8.57 3.13
C ARG A 28 -2.42 -8.67 4.28
N ALA A 29 -1.12 -8.82 4.01
CA ALA A 29 -0.10 -8.88 5.04
C ALA A 29 -0.02 -7.57 5.85
N ILE A 30 -0.16 -6.41 5.18
CA ILE A 30 -0.24 -5.12 5.84
C ILE A 30 -1.53 -5.02 6.69
N ALA A 31 -2.68 -5.46 6.18
CA ALA A 31 -3.92 -5.50 6.96
C ALA A 31 -3.78 -6.38 8.21
N GLU A 32 -3.13 -7.53 8.09
CA GLU A 32 -2.90 -8.46 9.19
C GLU A 32 -2.04 -7.88 10.31
N ILE A 33 -0.92 -7.22 9.98
CA ILE A 33 -0.06 -6.63 11.01
C ILE A 33 -0.75 -5.48 11.77
N TYR A 34 -1.51 -4.63 11.07
CA TYR A 34 -2.28 -3.57 11.74
C TYR A 34 -3.45 -4.13 12.57
N ALA A 35 -4.11 -5.20 12.10
CA ALA A 35 -5.15 -5.89 12.87
C ALA A 35 -4.58 -6.51 14.16
N ALA A 36 -3.40 -7.15 14.07
CA ALA A 36 -2.71 -7.73 15.22
C ALA A 36 -2.36 -6.71 16.32
N HIS A 37 -2.22 -5.43 15.94
CA HIS A 37 -1.99 -4.33 16.88
C HIS A 37 -3.28 -3.55 17.22
N GLY A 38 -4.46 -4.09 16.92
CA GLY A 38 -5.76 -3.55 17.33
C GLY A 38 -6.20 -2.28 16.60
N HIS A 39 -5.58 -1.92 15.47
CA HIS A 39 -5.96 -0.74 14.69
C HIS A 39 -7.26 -0.96 13.91
N HIS A 40 -7.94 0.13 13.56
CA HIS A 40 -9.16 0.09 12.76
C HIS A 40 -8.81 0.07 11.26
N LEU A 41 -9.37 -0.88 10.53
CA LEU A 41 -9.06 -1.08 9.11
C LEU A 41 -10.24 -0.69 8.23
N PHE A 42 -9.94 0.00 7.14
CA PHE A 42 -10.83 0.30 6.03
C PHE A 42 -10.21 -0.28 4.76
N ILE A 43 -10.69 -1.43 4.32
CA ILE A 43 -10.03 -2.21 3.27
C ILE A 43 -10.87 -2.31 2.00
N CYS A 44 -10.18 -2.31 0.87
CA CYS A 44 -10.80 -2.40 -0.45
C CYS A 44 -10.09 -3.42 -1.34
N SER A 45 -10.86 -4.10 -2.17
CA SER A 45 -10.36 -4.92 -3.28
C SER A 45 -11.49 -5.13 -4.30
N ARG A 46 -11.15 -5.54 -5.53
CA ARG A 46 -12.14 -5.79 -6.59
C ARG A 46 -12.98 -7.04 -6.35
N ASN A 47 -12.33 -8.10 -5.89
CA ASN A 47 -13.01 -9.36 -5.67
C ASN A 47 -13.69 -9.34 -4.30
N GLU A 48 -15.01 -9.22 -4.31
CA GLU A 48 -15.84 -9.12 -3.13
C GLU A 48 -15.72 -10.37 -2.23
N ILE A 49 -15.81 -11.54 -2.82
CA ILE A 49 -15.75 -12.83 -2.08
C ILE A 49 -14.39 -12.94 -1.34
N ALA A 50 -13.30 -12.70 -2.06
CA ALA A 50 -11.96 -12.78 -1.47
C ALA A 50 -11.74 -11.69 -0.40
N LEU A 51 -12.32 -10.49 -0.58
CA LEU A 51 -12.23 -9.40 0.39
C LEU A 51 -12.94 -9.76 1.70
N TYR A 52 -14.19 -10.20 1.62
CA TYR A 52 -14.95 -10.54 2.83
C TYR A 52 -14.44 -11.79 3.53
N LYS A 53 -13.90 -12.76 2.78
CA LYS A 53 -13.16 -13.88 3.38
C LYS A 53 -11.95 -13.40 4.19
N THR A 54 -11.20 -12.43 3.66
CA THR A 54 -10.08 -11.82 4.39
C THR A 54 -10.56 -11.11 5.65
N VAL A 55 -11.67 -10.40 5.61
CA VAL A 55 -12.29 -9.76 6.80
C VAL A 55 -12.62 -10.79 7.87
N GLU A 56 -13.31 -11.87 7.49
CA GLU A 56 -13.69 -12.95 8.41
C GLU A 56 -12.48 -13.60 9.08
N GLU A 57 -11.45 -13.93 8.30
CA GLU A 57 -10.22 -14.54 8.81
C GLU A 57 -9.47 -13.61 9.77
N LEU A 58 -9.40 -12.31 9.45
CA LEU A 58 -8.74 -11.33 10.32
C LEU A 58 -9.54 -11.08 11.61
N LEU A 59 -10.86 -10.96 11.55
CA LEU A 59 -11.70 -10.79 12.74
C LEU A 59 -11.69 -12.04 13.64
N THR A 60 -11.60 -13.23 13.05
CA THR A 60 -11.47 -14.49 13.81
C THR A 60 -10.14 -14.51 14.57
N ARG A 61 -9.06 -14.06 13.95
CA ARG A 61 -7.71 -14.07 14.55
C ARG A 61 -7.48 -12.90 15.51
N TYR A 62 -8.06 -11.74 15.22
CA TYR A 62 -7.86 -10.48 15.94
C TYR A 62 -9.22 -9.83 16.30
N PRO A 63 -9.95 -10.39 17.26
CA PRO A 63 -11.34 -9.99 17.54
C PRO A 63 -11.49 -8.55 18.06
N ASP A 64 -10.43 -7.96 18.61
CA ASP A 64 -10.46 -6.58 19.13
C ASP A 64 -10.31 -5.52 18.03
N THR A 65 -9.95 -5.91 16.81
CA THR A 65 -9.83 -4.98 15.67
C THR A 65 -11.22 -4.66 15.09
N LYS A 66 -11.35 -3.47 14.49
CA LYS A 66 -12.54 -3.10 13.72
C LYS A 66 -12.19 -3.04 12.25
N ILE A 67 -12.87 -3.84 11.44
CA ILE A 67 -12.63 -3.89 10.00
C ILE A 67 -13.91 -3.52 9.26
N LYS A 68 -13.84 -2.49 8.43
CA LYS A 68 -14.86 -2.16 7.42
C LYS A 68 -14.26 -2.43 6.04
N ALA A 69 -15.06 -2.99 5.16
CA ALA A 69 -14.63 -3.34 3.80
C ALA A 69 -15.63 -2.88 2.77
N LYS A 70 -15.14 -2.48 1.61
CA LYS A 70 -15.97 -2.14 0.45
C LYS A 70 -15.30 -2.66 -0.82
N ALA A 71 -16.00 -3.51 -1.58
CA ALA A 71 -15.51 -4.02 -2.85
C ALA A 71 -15.64 -2.95 -3.93
N ARG A 72 -14.51 -2.56 -4.58
CA ARG A 72 -14.47 -1.59 -5.68
C ARG A 72 -13.31 -1.88 -6.62
N ASP A 73 -13.55 -1.65 -7.91
CA ASP A 73 -12.50 -1.64 -8.93
C ASP A 73 -11.88 -0.24 -9.04
N LEU A 74 -10.77 -0.03 -8.37
CA LEU A 74 -10.09 1.27 -8.34
C LEU A 74 -9.37 1.64 -9.65
N SER A 75 -9.41 0.79 -10.67
CA SER A 75 -9.03 1.19 -12.04
C SER A 75 -10.05 2.13 -12.67
N ARG A 76 -11.26 2.24 -12.10
CA ARG A 76 -12.37 3.04 -12.58
C ARG A 76 -12.55 4.27 -11.70
N LYS A 77 -12.48 5.45 -12.31
CA LYS A 77 -12.52 6.75 -11.60
C LYS A 77 -13.77 6.92 -10.73
N GLU A 78 -14.92 6.47 -11.21
CA GLU A 78 -16.20 6.56 -10.52
C GLU A 78 -16.20 5.70 -9.25
N GLU A 79 -15.59 4.52 -9.31
CA GLU A 79 -15.48 3.61 -8.15
C GLU A 79 -14.44 4.10 -7.14
N VAL A 80 -13.40 4.81 -7.57
CA VAL A 80 -12.48 5.52 -6.66
C VAL A 80 -13.21 6.63 -5.91
N ALA A 81 -14.04 7.42 -6.61
CA ALA A 81 -14.81 8.49 -5.98
C ALA A 81 -15.82 7.94 -4.95
N ASP A 82 -16.57 6.90 -5.32
CA ASP A 82 -17.49 6.23 -4.41
C ASP A 82 -16.79 5.59 -3.19
N PHE A 83 -15.61 5.04 -3.37
CA PHE A 83 -14.82 4.53 -2.25
C PHE A 83 -14.33 5.65 -1.34
N ALA A 84 -13.85 6.75 -1.89
CA ALA A 84 -13.42 7.92 -1.11
C ALA A 84 -14.57 8.53 -0.31
N GLU A 85 -15.74 8.68 -0.91
CA GLU A 85 -16.95 9.17 -0.22
C GLU A 85 -17.33 8.25 0.93
N TRP A 86 -17.34 6.93 0.68
CA TRP A 86 -17.61 5.96 1.73
C TRP A 86 -16.58 6.01 2.87
N LEU A 87 -15.29 6.20 2.58
CA LEU A 87 -14.25 6.37 3.60
C LEU A 87 -14.52 7.61 4.46
N LEU A 88 -14.80 8.75 3.84
CA LEU A 88 -15.07 10.02 4.54
C LEU A 88 -16.34 9.95 5.41
N ALA A 89 -17.33 9.14 5.02
CA ALA A 89 -18.54 8.91 5.80
C ALA A 89 -18.35 7.91 6.97
N ASN A 90 -17.38 7.01 6.88
CA ASN A 90 -17.21 5.90 7.83
C ASN A 90 -15.99 6.01 8.74
N ALA A 91 -14.96 6.74 8.35
CA ALA A 91 -13.77 7.01 9.14
C ALA A 91 -13.82 8.44 9.68
N TYR A 92 -13.72 8.60 11.00
CA TYR A 92 -13.66 9.92 11.61
C TYR A 92 -12.44 10.73 11.08
N HIS A 93 -11.34 10.05 10.85
CA HIS A 93 -10.13 10.54 10.16
C HIS A 93 -9.34 9.36 9.59
N ILE A 94 -8.38 9.65 8.74
CA ILE A 94 -7.46 8.66 8.17
C ILE A 94 -6.06 8.99 8.66
N ASP A 95 -5.44 8.04 9.38
CA ASP A 95 -4.07 8.19 9.90
C ASP A 95 -3.06 7.64 8.91
N VAL A 96 -3.38 6.51 8.29
CA VAL A 96 -2.51 5.87 7.30
C VAL A 96 -3.31 5.51 6.05
N LEU A 97 -2.80 5.89 4.89
CA LEU A 97 -3.29 5.47 3.58
C LEU A 97 -2.23 4.61 2.91
N VAL A 98 -2.56 3.34 2.61
CA VAL A 98 -1.71 2.44 1.86
C VAL A 98 -2.29 2.24 0.45
N ASN A 99 -1.74 2.93 -0.53
CA ASN A 99 -2.02 2.77 -1.94
C ASN A 99 -1.30 1.51 -2.45
N ASN A 100 -1.93 0.35 -2.24
CA ASN A 100 -1.36 -0.95 -2.60
C ASN A 100 -2.06 -1.59 -3.80
N ALA A 101 -3.26 -1.16 -4.18
CA ALA A 101 -3.92 -1.68 -5.38
C ALA A 101 -2.98 -1.59 -6.58
N GLY A 102 -2.75 -2.71 -7.23
CA GLY A 102 -1.83 -2.80 -8.35
C GLY A 102 -1.97 -4.13 -9.08
N ARG A 103 -1.47 -4.13 -10.31
CA ARG A 103 -1.44 -5.30 -11.19
C ARG A 103 -0.08 -5.38 -11.87
N PHE A 104 0.40 -6.60 -12.03
CA PHE A 104 1.54 -6.94 -12.86
C PHE A 104 1.09 -7.78 -14.04
N ILE A 105 1.36 -7.32 -15.24
CA ILE A 105 1.22 -8.07 -16.49
C ILE A 105 2.61 -8.05 -17.12
N PRO A 106 3.29 -9.20 -17.23
CA PRO A 106 4.58 -9.25 -17.91
C PRO A 106 4.41 -9.01 -19.41
N GLY A 107 5.29 -8.24 -19.99
CA GLY A 107 5.30 -7.99 -21.42
C GLY A 107 6.48 -7.09 -21.81
N SER A 108 7.00 -7.27 -23.03
CA SER A 108 7.95 -6.33 -23.60
C SER A 108 7.19 -5.28 -24.42
N ILE A 109 7.70 -4.06 -24.46
CA ILE A 109 7.11 -2.97 -25.26
C ILE A 109 6.86 -3.39 -26.71
N LEU A 110 7.68 -4.31 -27.25
CA LEU A 110 7.54 -4.81 -28.61
C LEU A 110 6.34 -5.76 -28.80
N ASN A 111 5.90 -6.45 -27.76
CA ASN A 111 4.99 -7.59 -27.87
C ASN A 111 3.78 -7.51 -26.90
N GLU A 112 3.73 -6.51 -26.01
CA GLU A 112 2.58 -6.37 -25.13
C GLU A 112 1.32 -5.98 -25.94
N ALA A 113 0.17 -6.40 -25.42
CA ALA A 113 -1.11 -6.13 -26.08
C ALA A 113 -1.43 -4.63 -26.09
N ASP A 114 -2.16 -4.18 -27.10
CA ASP A 114 -2.73 -2.84 -27.14
C ASP A 114 -3.59 -2.60 -25.90
N GLY A 115 -3.42 -1.43 -25.26
CA GLY A 115 -4.12 -1.08 -24.04
C GLY A 115 -3.45 -1.57 -22.73
N ALA A 116 -2.37 -2.34 -22.79
CA ALA A 116 -1.68 -2.84 -21.60
C ALA A 116 -1.12 -1.70 -20.73
N LEU A 117 -0.57 -0.67 -21.36
CA LEU A 117 -0.05 0.51 -20.64
C LEU A 117 -1.18 1.26 -19.93
N GLU A 118 -2.29 1.51 -20.62
CA GLU A 118 -3.45 2.20 -20.07
C GLU A 118 -4.03 1.43 -18.89
N GLU A 119 -4.20 0.12 -19.02
CA GLU A 119 -4.70 -0.74 -17.95
C GLU A 119 -3.80 -0.66 -16.70
N MET A 120 -2.49 -0.72 -16.89
CA MET A 120 -1.54 -0.62 -15.78
C MET A 120 -1.47 0.77 -15.19
N LEU A 121 -1.54 1.83 -15.98
CA LEU A 121 -1.62 3.20 -15.49
C LEU A 121 -2.91 3.43 -14.70
N HIS A 122 -4.04 2.94 -15.17
CA HIS A 122 -5.30 3.05 -14.44
C HIS A 122 -5.25 2.36 -13.09
N THR A 123 -4.70 1.13 -13.03
CA THR A 123 -4.66 0.35 -11.79
C THR A 123 -3.54 0.80 -10.86
N ASN A 124 -2.31 1.00 -11.38
CA ASN A 124 -1.13 1.20 -10.55
C ASN A 124 -0.87 2.67 -10.18
N LEU A 125 -1.32 3.62 -11.02
CA LEU A 125 -1.10 5.04 -10.81
C LEU A 125 -2.38 5.81 -10.51
N TYR A 126 -3.37 5.79 -11.43
CA TYR A 126 -4.54 6.65 -11.29
C TYR A 126 -5.39 6.30 -10.09
N SER A 127 -5.48 5.02 -9.70
CA SER A 127 -6.14 4.60 -8.46
C SER A 127 -5.55 5.33 -7.24
N ALA A 128 -4.23 5.29 -7.08
CA ALA A 128 -3.50 5.95 -5.99
C ALA A 128 -3.60 7.47 -6.07
N TYR A 129 -3.38 8.04 -7.24
CA TYR A 129 -3.43 9.48 -7.49
C TYR A 129 -4.81 10.07 -7.16
N GLN A 130 -5.86 9.48 -7.68
CA GLN A 130 -7.22 9.98 -7.50
C GLN A 130 -7.71 9.81 -6.06
N LEU A 131 -7.51 8.62 -5.46
CA LEU A 131 -7.90 8.35 -4.08
C LEU A 131 -7.18 9.31 -3.11
N THR A 132 -5.87 9.45 -3.26
CA THR A 132 -5.08 10.36 -2.44
C THR A 132 -5.62 11.78 -2.53
N ARG A 133 -5.86 12.32 -3.74
CA ARG A 133 -6.38 13.68 -3.92
C ARG A 133 -7.75 13.91 -3.26
N LEU A 134 -8.62 12.90 -3.26
CA LEU A 134 -9.93 12.99 -2.63
C LEU A 134 -9.85 12.97 -1.10
N LEU A 135 -8.84 12.32 -0.53
CA LEU A 135 -8.66 12.21 0.91
C LEU A 135 -7.78 13.33 1.51
N LEU A 136 -6.88 13.91 0.72
CA LEU A 136 -5.95 14.95 1.15
C LEU A 136 -6.59 16.15 1.87
N PRO A 137 -7.74 16.71 1.44
CA PRO A 137 -8.33 17.86 2.14
C PRO A 137 -8.56 17.62 3.63
N SER A 138 -9.01 16.40 3.99
CA SER A 138 -9.24 16.01 5.39
C SER A 138 -7.93 15.85 6.17
N MET A 139 -6.90 15.28 5.55
CA MET A 139 -5.58 15.10 6.16
C MET A 139 -4.86 16.44 6.35
N ILE A 140 -4.91 17.33 5.34
CA ILE A 140 -4.33 18.68 5.39
C ILE A 140 -4.97 19.51 6.51
N LYS A 141 -6.30 19.49 6.64
CA LYS A 141 -7.01 20.19 7.71
C LYS A 141 -6.53 19.76 9.10
N ARG A 142 -6.21 18.48 9.26
CA ARG A 142 -5.72 17.92 10.53
C ARG A 142 -4.21 18.07 10.72
N LYS A 143 -3.46 18.38 9.69
CA LYS A 143 -1.99 18.42 9.67
C LYS A 143 -1.36 17.12 10.17
N SER A 144 -1.90 15.99 9.78
CA SER A 144 -1.44 14.68 10.23
C SER A 144 -1.84 13.61 9.22
N GLY A 145 -0.98 12.63 9.02
CA GLY A 145 -1.21 11.47 8.20
C GLY A 145 0.06 10.88 7.63
N HIS A 146 -0.03 9.63 7.18
CA HIS A 146 1.07 8.95 6.51
C HIS A 146 0.55 8.22 5.27
N ILE A 147 1.11 8.50 4.10
CA ILE A 147 0.74 7.90 2.83
C ILE A 147 1.87 6.96 2.39
N PHE A 148 1.54 5.70 2.17
CA PHE A 148 2.44 4.70 1.59
C PHE A 148 2.00 4.40 0.16
N ASN A 149 2.91 4.53 -0.80
CA ASN A 149 2.68 4.14 -2.17
C ASN A 149 3.48 2.87 -2.47
N MET A 150 2.78 1.77 -2.81
CA MET A 150 3.42 0.49 -3.14
C MET A 150 4.00 0.54 -4.55
N CYS A 151 5.20 1.09 -4.64
CA CYS A 151 6.03 1.11 -5.83
C CYS A 151 6.62 -0.28 -6.13
N SER A 152 7.82 -0.35 -6.67
CA SER A 152 8.57 -1.57 -6.96
C SER A 152 10.03 -1.22 -7.18
N ILE A 153 10.94 -2.19 -7.12
CA ILE A 153 12.30 -2.02 -7.71
C ILE A 153 12.21 -1.69 -9.20
N ALA A 154 11.13 -2.11 -9.88
CA ALA A 154 10.80 -1.70 -11.25
C ALA A 154 10.55 -0.19 -11.42
N SER A 155 10.44 0.56 -10.33
CA SER A 155 10.39 2.03 -10.34
C SER A 155 11.77 2.68 -10.43
N LEU A 156 12.83 1.92 -10.20
CA LEU A 156 14.21 2.40 -10.19
C LEU A 156 14.99 1.95 -11.42
N ASN A 157 14.75 0.73 -11.85
CA ASN A 157 15.48 0.12 -12.96
C ASN A 157 14.50 -0.59 -13.90
N ALA A 158 14.72 -0.43 -15.21
CA ALA A 158 14.05 -1.25 -16.22
C ALA A 158 14.62 -2.67 -16.22
N TYR A 159 13.81 -3.64 -16.61
CA TYR A 159 14.22 -5.03 -16.76
C TYR A 159 13.49 -5.68 -17.97
N PRO A 160 14.00 -6.77 -18.51
CA PRO A 160 13.34 -7.47 -19.61
C PRO A 160 11.90 -7.87 -19.24
N ASN A 161 10.96 -7.69 -20.16
CA ASN A 161 9.51 -7.92 -19.96
C ASN A 161 8.87 -7.06 -18.86
N GLY A 162 9.49 -5.94 -18.49
CA GLY A 162 8.95 -4.96 -17.56
C GLY A 162 7.94 -4.01 -18.19
N GLY A 163 8.05 -3.72 -19.49
CA GLY A 163 7.12 -2.95 -20.32
C GLY A 163 6.27 -1.91 -19.60
N ALA A 164 4.96 -1.97 -19.84
CA ALA A 164 3.97 -1.09 -19.24
C ALA A 164 3.98 -1.12 -17.69
N TYR A 165 4.34 -2.25 -17.09
CA TYR A 165 4.44 -2.34 -15.62
C TYR A 165 5.51 -1.41 -15.07
N SER A 166 6.75 -1.49 -15.60
CA SER A 166 7.84 -0.59 -15.16
C SER A 166 7.44 0.87 -15.36
N ILE A 167 6.89 1.24 -16.52
CA ILE A 167 6.44 2.60 -16.80
C ILE A 167 5.44 3.06 -15.73
N SER A 168 4.43 2.24 -15.41
CA SER A 168 3.44 2.58 -14.39
C SER A 168 4.05 2.75 -12.99
N LYS A 169 5.07 1.95 -12.65
CA LYS A 169 5.75 2.01 -11.35
C LYS A 169 6.74 3.18 -11.25
N PHE A 170 7.42 3.54 -12.34
CA PHE A 170 8.18 4.80 -12.42
C PHE A 170 7.27 6.00 -12.22
N ALA A 171 6.10 6.01 -12.88
CA ALA A 171 5.14 7.09 -12.74
C ALA A 171 4.58 7.20 -11.31
N LEU A 172 4.26 6.08 -10.64
CA LEU A 172 3.83 6.06 -9.24
C LEU A 172 4.93 6.57 -8.30
N TYR A 173 6.19 6.23 -8.56
CA TYR A 173 7.32 6.72 -7.78
C TYR A 173 7.51 8.23 -7.97
N GLY A 174 7.42 8.74 -9.21
CA GLY A 174 7.41 10.16 -9.51
C GLY A 174 6.29 10.92 -8.79
N PHE A 175 5.08 10.35 -8.80
CA PHE A 175 3.95 10.88 -8.01
C PHE A 175 4.28 10.94 -6.51
N SER A 176 4.86 9.87 -5.96
CA SER A 176 5.23 9.79 -4.55
C SER A 176 6.22 10.88 -4.14
N LYS A 177 7.24 11.12 -4.98
CA LYS A 177 8.26 12.17 -4.73
C LYS A 177 7.66 13.57 -4.75
N ASN A 178 6.83 13.90 -5.76
CA ASN A 178 6.15 15.18 -5.82
C ASN A 178 5.20 15.38 -4.63
N LEU A 179 4.40 14.35 -4.33
CA LEU A 179 3.46 14.39 -3.21
C LEU A 179 4.17 14.68 -1.87
N ARG A 180 5.35 14.07 -1.65
CA ARG A 180 6.14 14.30 -0.47
C ARG A 180 6.56 15.77 -0.36
N GLU A 181 7.09 16.37 -1.43
CA GLU A 181 7.51 17.78 -1.43
C GLU A 181 6.35 18.71 -1.11
N GLU A 182 5.19 18.47 -1.72
CA GLU A 182 4.00 19.30 -1.54
C GLU A 182 3.40 19.17 -0.13
N LEU A 183 3.54 18.00 0.52
CA LEU A 183 2.87 17.72 1.80
C LEU A 183 3.73 18.00 3.05
N LYS A 184 5.02 18.28 2.91
CA LYS A 184 5.90 18.67 4.03
C LYS A 184 5.31 19.79 4.90
N PRO A 185 4.79 20.91 4.32
CA PRO A 185 4.23 21.99 5.12
C PRO A 185 2.98 21.63 5.91
N TYR A 186 2.33 20.52 5.53
CA TYR A 186 1.12 20.03 6.17
C TYR A 186 1.38 18.87 7.16
N GLN A 187 2.65 18.57 7.44
CA GLN A 187 3.05 17.51 8.37
C GLN A 187 2.50 16.11 7.99
N ILE A 188 2.28 15.87 6.72
CA ILE A 188 1.85 14.59 6.19
C ILE A 188 3.07 13.88 5.60
N LYS A 189 3.33 12.66 6.08
CA LYS A 189 4.44 11.83 5.62
C LYS A 189 4.05 11.10 4.34
N VAL A 190 5.02 10.91 3.46
CA VAL A 190 4.86 10.09 2.25
C VAL A 190 6.05 9.15 2.14
N THR A 191 5.77 7.86 2.03
CA THR A 191 6.77 6.80 1.88
C THR A 191 6.52 6.02 0.61
N SER A 192 7.57 5.87 -0.21
CA SER A 192 7.57 4.94 -1.34
C SER A 192 8.07 3.58 -0.86
N VAL A 193 7.30 2.52 -1.07
CA VAL A 193 7.73 1.15 -0.77
C VAL A 193 8.12 0.47 -2.08
N LEU A 194 9.37 0.05 -2.20
CA LEU A 194 9.97 -0.46 -3.44
C LEU A 194 10.44 -1.92 -3.23
N PRO A 195 9.49 -2.88 -3.17
CA PRO A 195 9.86 -4.27 -3.00
C PRO A 195 10.42 -4.86 -4.29
N GLY A 196 11.43 -5.73 -4.14
CA GLY A 196 11.81 -6.73 -5.12
C GLY A 196 10.88 -7.94 -5.09
N ALA A 197 11.35 -9.09 -5.56
CA ALA A 197 10.57 -10.32 -5.58
C ALA A 197 10.20 -10.77 -4.16
N ALA A 198 8.90 -10.91 -3.92
CA ALA A 198 8.37 -11.43 -2.67
C ALA A 198 7.23 -12.40 -2.95
N TYR A 199 7.12 -13.48 -2.16
CA TYR A 199 6.13 -14.53 -2.36
C TYR A 199 4.72 -13.98 -2.14
N THR A 200 4.03 -13.84 -3.23
CA THR A 200 2.63 -13.42 -3.29
C THR A 200 1.93 -14.25 -4.36
N ASP A 201 0.63 -14.11 -4.51
CA ASP A 201 -0.12 -14.81 -5.57
C ASP A 201 0.43 -14.55 -6.99
N SER A 202 1.20 -13.49 -7.20
CA SER A 202 1.86 -13.22 -8.50
C SER A 202 2.91 -14.27 -8.86
N TRP A 203 3.39 -15.03 -7.88
CA TRP A 203 4.37 -16.10 -8.04
C TRP A 203 3.75 -17.49 -7.93
N SER A 204 2.44 -17.59 -7.68
CA SER A 204 1.72 -18.85 -7.65
C SER A 204 1.79 -19.53 -9.04
N GLY A 205 2.32 -20.76 -9.09
CA GLY A 205 2.55 -21.47 -10.34
C GLY A 205 3.93 -21.26 -10.98
N SER A 206 4.79 -20.40 -10.41
CA SER A 206 6.21 -20.37 -10.77
C SER A 206 6.98 -21.53 -10.13
N ASN A 207 8.04 -22.01 -10.79
CA ASN A 207 8.93 -23.04 -10.23
C ASN A 207 9.99 -22.47 -9.27
N ILE A 208 9.75 -21.28 -8.70
CA ILE A 208 10.69 -20.61 -7.79
C ILE A 208 10.50 -21.14 -6.38
N ASP A 209 11.59 -21.54 -5.72
CA ASP A 209 11.58 -21.89 -4.30
C ASP A 209 11.09 -20.65 -3.50
N PRO A 210 10.01 -20.79 -2.72
CA PRO A 210 9.54 -19.69 -1.86
C PRO A 210 10.62 -19.09 -0.96
N LYS A 211 11.60 -19.87 -0.55
CA LYS A 211 12.74 -19.40 0.27
C LYS A 211 13.76 -18.55 -0.50
N ARG A 212 13.68 -18.51 -1.84
CA ARG A 212 14.54 -17.69 -2.69
C ARG A 212 14.15 -16.22 -2.71
N ILE A 213 12.92 -15.90 -2.38
CA ILE A 213 12.32 -14.58 -2.42
C ILE A 213 11.78 -14.18 -1.05
N MET A 214 11.54 -12.89 -0.83
CA MET A 214 11.06 -12.36 0.45
C MET A 214 9.65 -12.86 0.78
N GLU A 215 9.28 -12.80 2.03
CA GLU A 215 7.89 -12.98 2.46
C GLU A 215 7.10 -11.65 2.39
N ALA A 216 5.80 -11.73 2.14
CA ALA A 216 4.95 -10.53 2.18
C ALA A 216 4.94 -9.86 3.56
N GLY A 217 5.18 -10.64 4.61
CA GLY A 217 5.32 -10.18 5.99
C GLY A 217 6.48 -9.22 6.21
N ASP A 218 7.60 -9.39 5.49
CA ASP A 218 8.76 -8.49 5.60
C ASP A 218 8.39 -7.06 5.19
N ILE A 219 7.63 -6.94 4.09
CA ILE A 219 7.16 -5.65 3.59
C ILE A 219 6.14 -5.04 4.57
N ALA A 220 5.23 -5.86 5.10
CA ALA A 220 4.24 -5.40 6.06
C ALA A 220 4.90 -4.87 7.36
N ALA A 221 5.92 -5.57 7.86
CA ALA A 221 6.67 -5.17 9.05
C ALA A 221 7.35 -3.81 8.85
N MET A 222 7.95 -3.57 7.69
CA MET A 222 8.60 -2.28 7.38
C MET A 222 7.59 -1.14 7.25
N VAL A 223 6.44 -1.37 6.61
CA VAL A 223 5.36 -0.38 6.51
C VAL A 223 4.84 -0.03 7.91
N TYR A 224 4.57 -1.03 8.74
CA TYR A 224 4.13 -0.84 10.12
C TYR A 224 5.16 -0.04 10.93
N THR A 225 6.41 -0.48 10.95
CA THR A 225 7.50 0.19 11.69
C THR A 225 7.67 1.65 11.26
N ALA A 226 7.66 1.93 9.95
CA ALA A 226 7.77 3.30 9.44
C ALA A 226 6.59 4.18 9.88
N SER A 227 5.39 3.60 10.01
CA SER A 227 4.21 4.33 10.49
C SER A 227 4.24 4.69 11.97
N GLN A 228 5.03 3.95 12.78
CA GLN A 228 5.16 4.16 14.23
C GLN A 228 6.23 5.20 14.61
N LEU A 229 6.99 5.70 13.66
CA LEU A 229 8.03 6.70 13.93
C LEU A 229 7.42 8.04 14.36
N SER A 230 8.18 8.77 15.19
CA SER A 230 7.79 10.09 15.67
C SER A 230 7.36 11.04 14.54
N PRO A 231 6.54 12.06 14.81
CA PRO A 231 6.10 13.01 13.78
C PRO A 231 7.25 13.67 13.00
N GLN A 232 8.42 13.82 13.62
CA GLN A 232 9.58 14.47 13.02
C GLN A 232 10.34 13.58 12.04
N ALA A 233 10.17 12.25 12.12
CA ALA A 233 10.87 11.30 11.27
C ALA A 233 9.97 10.84 10.12
N CYS A 234 10.51 10.81 8.90
CA CYS A 234 9.85 10.22 7.74
C CYS A 234 10.83 9.30 7.03
N VAL A 235 10.43 8.04 6.86
CA VAL A 235 11.10 7.13 5.94
C VAL A 235 10.63 7.48 4.54
N GLU A 236 11.52 7.96 3.68
CA GLU A 236 11.14 8.41 2.34
C GLU A 236 10.98 7.26 1.37
N ASP A 237 11.91 6.31 1.41
CA ASP A 237 11.92 5.12 0.57
C ASP A 237 12.25 3.88 1.41
N ILE A 238 11.48 2.82 1.20
CA ILE A 238 11.72 1.49 1.75
C ILE A 238 12.07 0.57 0.59
N ILE A 239 13.35 0.24 0.44
CA ILE A 239 13.84 -0.64 -0.61
C ILE A 239 14.20 -1.98 0.03
N LEU A 240 13.45 -3.04 -0.31
CA LEU A 240 13.74 -4.40 0.12
C LEU A 240 13.93 -5.31 -1.10
N ARG A 241 14.96 -6.13 -1.03
CA ARG A 241 15.27 -7.12 -2.07
C ARG A 241 15.55 -8.47 -1.43
N PRO A 242 15.34 -9.57 -2.16
CA PRO A 242 15.81 -10.87 -1.70
C PRO A 242 17.28 -10.82 -1.33
N GLN A 243 17.65 -11.51 -0.26
CA GLN A 243 19.03 -11.48 0.28
C GLN A 243 20.07 -11.95 -0.77
N LEU A 244 19.68 -12.84 -1.66
CA LEU A 244 20.52 -13.31 -2.77
C LEU A 244 20.38 -12.47 -4.06
N GLY A 245 19.82 -11.27 -4.00
CA GLY A 245 19.57 -10.39 -5.14
C GLY A 245 18.28 -10.70 -5.89
N ASP A 246 18.02 -9.95 -6.95
CA ASP A 246 16.84 -10.13 -7.80
C ASP A 246 16.89 -11.45 -8.61
N LEU A 247 15.75 -11.84 -9.21
CA LEU A 247 15.61 -13.03 -10.07
C LEU A 247 15.94 -12.69 -11.52
#